data_f4569229aba2acaa4e92711245ab5a97
#
_entry.id   f4569229aba2acaa4e92711245ab5a97
#
_cell.length_a   1.000
_cell.length_b   1.000
_cell.length_c   1.000
_cell.angle_alpha   90.00
_cell.angle_beta   90.00
_cell.angle_gamma   90.00
#
_symmetry.space_group_name_H-M   'P 1'
#
loop_
_entity.id
_entity.type
_entity.pdbx_description
1 polymer ?
#
loop_
_entity_poly.entity_id
_entity_poly.type
_entity_poly.pdbx_seq_one_letter_code
_entity_poly.pdbx_strand_id
1 'polypeptide(L)'
;MIMILSDGSSAVPRLKSQLELRGERYTVYFTNFAAAGKFGRGSVTVGHGSAAQLKSFIGKNRIRAVIDAAASTDISAAAIAVCGDAIPYVKYMEIEDSGGAKLCLSYKQLAEMLRRCGGNALMFAAAAAVSALSAETGDGGEKIFVPQLRFGTFDTDTALKYSIPLRNVIEADGVDGVDAVSALVERVGAKMIICDNTVSVSDKVDAGRRRDISVVITHSFGMEYPHTAATAADAV
;
A
#
# COMPACT_ATOMS: atom_id res chain seq x y z
N MET A 1 -21.61 -3.12 -16.27
CA MET A 1 -21.46 -3.51 -14.86
C MET A 1 -20.04 -3.24 -14.42
N ILE A 2 -19.82 -2.74 -13.22
CA ILE A 2 -18.49 -2.47 -12.65
C ILE A 2 -18.07 -3.68 -11.80
N MET A 3 -16.80 -4.07 -11.84
CA MET A 3 -16.23 -5.10 -10.98
C MET A 3 -15.38 -4.45 -9.88
N ILE A 4 -15.68 -4.76 -8.62
CA ILE A 4 -14.76 -4.50 -7.51
C ILE A 4 -13.93 -5.77 -7.33
N LEU A 5 -12.63 -5.68 -7.53
CA LEU A 5 -11.67 -6.77 -7.30
C LEU A 5 -11.06 -6.61 -5.91
N SER A 6 -11.11 -7.65 -5.08
CA SER A 6 -10.61 -7.58 -3.70
C SER A 6 -10.06 -8.93 -3.21
N ASP A 7 -9.07 -8.87 -2.36
CA ASP A 7 -8.55 -10.01 -1.59
C ASP A 7 -9.00 -10.00 -0.12
N GLY A 8 -9.95 -9.12 0.22
CA GLY A 8 -10.51 -8.98 1.57
C GLY A 8 -10.37 -7.61 2.19
N SER A 9 -10.02 -6.62 1.37
CA SER A 9 -9.86 -5.22 1.81
C SER A 9 -11.13 -4.68 2.50
N SER A 10 -10.94 -3.88 3.54
CA SER A 10 -11.96 -3.10 4.24
C SER A 10 -12.63 -2.04 3.35
N ALA A 11 -12.04 -1.75 2.22
CA ALA A 11 -12.51 -0.81 1.21
C ALA A 11 -13.83 -1.20 0.53
N VAL A 12 -14.13 -2.49 0.45
CA VAL A 12 -15.29 -2.99 -0.31
C VAL A 12 -16.62 -2.39 0.12
N PRO A 13 -16.97 -2.28 1.43
CA PRO A 13 -18.21 -1.65 1.84
C PRO A 13 -18.37 -0.19 1.39
N ARG A 14 -17.28 0.59 1.45
CA ARG A 14 -17.27 2.00 1.04
C ARG A 14 -17.47 2.15 -0.47
N LEU A 15 -16.76 1.34 -1.26
CA LEU A 15 -16.92 1.31 -2.72
C LEU A 15 -18.34 0.91 -3.13
N LYS A 16 -18.93 -0.12 -2.48
CA LYS A 16 -20.32 -0.51 -2.69
C LYS A 16 -21.26 0.65 -2.45
N SER A 17 -21.17 1.31 -1.28
CA SER A 17 -22.01 2.43 -0.93
C SER A 17 -21.94 3.57 -1.96
N GLN A 18 -20.74 3.87 -2.47
CA GLN A 18 -20.59 4.90 -3.51
C GLN A 18 -21.21 4.49 -4.84
N LEU A 19 -21.04 3.23 -5.26
CA LEU A 19 -21.67 2.73 -6.48
C LEU A 19 -23.21 2.72 -6.38
N GLU A 20 -23.74 2.32 -5.22
CA GLU A 20 -25.18 2.34 -4.93
C GLU A 20 -25.75 3.76 -4.95
N LEU A 21 -25.06 4.73 -4.36
CA LEU A 21 -25.44 6.15 -4.40
C LEU A 21 -25.49 6.72 -5.84
N ARG A 22 -24.65 6.22 -6.73
CA ARG A 22 -24.64 6.62 -8.14
C ARG A 22 -25.55 5.78 -9.03
N GLY A 23 -26.27 4.81 -8.45
CA GLY A 23 -27.16 3.90 -9.20
C GLY A 23 -26.39 2.95 -10.14
N GLU A 24 -25.11 2.70 -9.89
CA GLU A 24 -24.28 1.86 -10.73
C GLU A 24 -24.46 0.37 -10.41
N ARG A 25 -24.54 -0.44 -11.47
CA ARG A 25 -24.57 -1.91 -11.32
C ARG A 25 -23.15 -2.42 -11.13
N TYR A 26 -22.92 -3.16 -10.05
CA TYR A 26 -21.62 -3.72 -9.72
C TYR A 26 -21.68 -5.19 -9.33
N THR A 27 -20.51 -5.83 -9.30
CA THR A 27 -20.27 -7.14 -8.70
C THR A 27 -18.94 -7.11 -7.95
N VAL A 28 -18.80 -7.90 -6.89
CA VAL A 28 -17.56 -8.04 -6.14
C VAL A 28 -16.93 -9.38 -6.49
N TYR A 29 -15.68 -9.34 -6.94
CA TYR A 29 -14.88 -10.52 -7.20
C TYR A 29 -13.82 -10.66 -6.10
N PHE A 30 -13.99 -11.66 -5.24
CA PHE A 30 -13.01 -11.96 -4.20
C PHE A 30 -12.02 -13.02 -4.65
N THR A 31 -10.74 -12.79 -4.34
CA THR A 31 -9.68 -13.79 -4.54
C THR A 31 -9.41 -14.62 -3.29
N ASN A 32 -10.08 -14.29 -2.18
CA ASN A 32 -10.00 -14.99 -0.90
C ASN A 32 -11.39 -15.46 -0.43
N PHE A 33 -11.55 -16.77 -0.24
CA PHE A 33 -12.80 -17.39 0.20
C PHE A 33 -13.26 -16.93 1.60
N ALA A 34 -12.31 -16.79 2.54
CA ALA A 34 -12.63 -16.37 3.90
C ALA A 34 -13.14 -14.93 3.95
N ALA A 35 -12.63 -14.07 3.07
CA ALA A 35 -13.09 -12.69 2.96
C ALA A 35 -14.51 -12.61 2.38
N ALA A 36 -14.82 -13.39 1.37
CA ALA A 36 -16.13 -13.41 0.74
C ALA A 36 -17.26 -13.77 1.71
N GLY A 37 -17.00 -14.68 2.65
CA GLY A 37 -17.99 -15.11 3.66
C GLY A 37 -18.45 -14.01 4.61
N LYS A 38 -17.67 -12.94 4.76
CA LYS A 38 -18.01 -11.79 5.61
C LYS A 38 -18.96 -10.78 4.95
N PHE A 39 -19.11 -10.84 3.62
CA PHE A 39 -19.83 -9.80 2.86
C PHE A 39 -21.29 -10.14 2.49
N GLY A 40 -21.82 -11.23 3.00
CA GLY A 40 -23.24 -11.58 2.84
C GLY A 40 -23.62 -12.07 1.43
N ARG A 41 -24.89 -12.47 1.25
CA ARG A 41 -25.42 -12.93 -0.03
C ARG A 41 -25.77 -11.73 -0.92
N GLY A 42 -24.88 -11.36 -1.80
CA GLY A 42 -25.06 -10.34 -2.83
C GLY A 42 -24.39 -10.78 -4.14
N SER A 43 -24.15 -9.86 -5.06
CA SER A 43 -23.39 -10.10 -6.30
C SER A 43 -21.91 -10.33 -5.98
N VAL A 44 -21.61 -11.45 -5.32
CA VAL A 44 -20.27 -11.84 -4.89
C VAL A 44 -19.84 -13.08 -5.66
N THR A 45 -18.66 -13.03 -6.26
CA THR A 45 -18.02 -14.18 -6.90
C THR A 45 -16.66 -14.42 -6.27
N VAL A 46 -16.25 -15.66 -6.15
CA VAL A 46 -14.94 -16.04 -5.63
C VAL A 46 -14.14 -16.77 -6.70
N GLY A 47 -12.88 -16.41 -6.84
CA GLY A 47 -11.94 -17.06 -7.76
C GLY A 47 -10.50 -16.85 -7.33
N HIS A 48 -9.54 -17.39 -8.08
CA HIS A 48 -8.11 -17.33 -7.71
C HIS A 48 -7.37 -16.09 -8.22
N GLY A 49 -8.04 -15.13 -8.85
CA GLY A 49 -7.42 -13.91 -9.34
C GLY A 49 -6.41 -14.09 -10.49
N SER A 50 -6.31 -15.28 -11.10
CA SER A 50 -5.45 -15.47 -12.26
C SER A 50 -5.99 -14.71 -13.48
N ALA A 51 -5.09 -14.27 -14.38
CA ALA A 51 -5.46 -13.56 -15.60
C ALA A 51 -6.51 -14.29 -16.43
N ALA A 52 -6.40 -15.63 -16.55
CA ALA A 52 -7.35 -16.44 -17.32
C ALA A 52 -8.75 -16.41 -16.69
N GLN A 53 -8.85 -16.51 -15.37
CA GLN A 53 -10.13 -16.47 -14.66
C GLN A 53 -10.74 -15.06 -14.67
N LEU A 54 -9.94 -14.02 -14.45
CA LEU A 54 -10.39 -12.64 -14.55
C LEU A 54 -10.92 -12.33 -15.96
N LYS A 55 -10.20 -12.73 -17.00
CA LYS A 55 -10.63 -12.56 -18.40
C LYS A 55 -11.96 -13.26 -18.67
N SER A 56 -12.10 -14.50 -18.22
CA SER A 56 -13.36 -15.25 -18.36
C SER A 56 -14.52 -14.59 -17.62
N PHE A 57 -14.29 -14.14 -16.39
CA PHE A 57 -15.31 -13.48 -15.57
C PHE A 57 -15.73 -12.14 -16.17
N ILE A 58 -14.77 -11.31 -16.58
CA ILE A 58 -15.00 -10.02 -17.21
C ILE A 58 -15.86 -10.19 -18.47
N GLY A 59 -15.51 -11.12 -19.34
CA GLY A 59 -16.26 -11.37 -20.56
C GLY A 59 -17.68 -11.88 -20.32
N LYS A 60 -17.84 -12.89 -19.46
CA LYS A 60 -19.16 -13.48 -19.13
C LYS A 60 -20.12 -12.47 -18.50
N ASN A 61 -19.61 -11.56 -17.67
CA ASN A 61 -20.44 -10.61 -16.93
C ASN A 61 -20.51 -9.24 -17.58
N ARG A 62 -19.92 -9.07 -18.76
CA ARG A 62 -19.90 -7.79 -19.50
C ARG A 62 -19.42 -6.64 -18.59
N ILE A 63 -18.30 -6.88 -17.92
CA ILE A 63 -17.69 -5.86 -17.06
C ILE A 63 -17.17 -4.72 -17.95
N ARG A 64 -17.53 -3.49 -17.62
CA ARG A 64 -17.15 -2.27 -18.35
C ARG A 64 -16.06 -1.45 -17.66
N ALA A 65 -15.79 -1.72 -16.36
CA ALA A 65 -14.74 -1.08 -15.60
C ALA A 65 -14.34 -1.95 -14.40
N VAL A 66 -13.12 -1.83 -13.96
CA VAL A 66 -12.55 -2.55 -12.81
C VAL A 66 -12.05 -1.54 -11.79
N ILE A 67 -12.54 -1.66 -10.56
CA ILE A 67 -11.99 -0.99 -9.38
C ILE A 67 -11.23 -2.05 -8.58
N ASP A 68 -9.92 -1.93 -8.55
CA ASP A 68 -9.04 -2.86 -7.88
C ASP A 68 -8.72 -2.38 -6.46
N ALA A 69 -9.29 -3.05 -5.49
CA ALA A 69 -9.06 -2.85 -4.05
C ALA A 69 -8.24 -4.00 -3.43
N ALA A 70 -7.61 -4.85 -4.24
CA ALA A 70 -6.75 -5.92 -3.73
C ALA A 70 -5.42 -5.36 -3.19
N ALA A 71 -4.90 -5.93 -2.11
CA ALA A 71 -3.57 -5.58 -1.61
C ALA A 71 -2.44 -6.26 -2.41
N SER A 72 -2.73 -7.44 -3.00
CA SER A 72 -1.76 -8.22 -3.78
C SER A 72 -1.41 -7.57 -5.11
N THR A 73 -0.11 -7.31 -5.32
CA THR A 73 0.42 -6.80 -6.59
C THR A 73 0.26 -7.79 -7.75
N ASP A 74 0.33 -9.10 -7.49
CA ASP A 74 0.15 -10.14 -8.52
C ASP A 74 -1.27 -10.14 -9.07
N ILE A 75 -2.27 -9.96 -8.20
CA ILE A 75 -3.68 -9.85 -8.58
C ILE A 75 -3.90 -8.58 -9.40
N SER A 76 -3.33 -7.47 -8.95
CA SER A 76 -3.38 -6.19 -9.66
C SER A 76 -2.72 -6.28 -11.04
N ALA A 77 -1.55 -6.91 -11.14
CA ALA A 77 -0.86 -7.13 -12.41
C ALA A 77 -1.70 -7.97 -13.38
N ALA A 78 -2.32 -9.04 -12.88
CA ALA A 78 -3.21 -9.87 -13.69
C ALA A 78 -4.44 -9.07 -14.17
N ALA A 79 -5.01 -8.23 -13.31
CA ALA A 79 -6.15 -7.39 -13.67
C ALA A 79 -5.79 -6.35 -14.73
N ILE A 80 -4.66 -5.65 -14.59
CA ILE A 80 -4.17 -4.68 -15.57
C ILE A 80 -3.94 -5.36 -16.93
N ALA A 81 -3.25 -6.51 -16.93
CA ALA A 81 -2.99 -7.24 -18.16
C ALA A 81 -4.27 -7.69 -18.89
N VAL A 82 -5.34 -8.00 -18.14
CA VAL A 82 -6.62 -8.39 -18.71
C VAL A 82 -7.44 -7.19 -19.19
N CYS A 83 -7.40 -6.09 -18.48
CA CYS A 83 -8.11 -4.86 -18.84
C CYS A 83 -7.51 -4.21 -20.08
N GLY A 84 -6.17 -4.16 -20.18
CA GLY A 84 -5.46 -3.45 -21.23
C GLY A 84 -6.01 -2.03 -21.42
N ASP A 85 -6.06 -1.58 -22.68
CA ASP A 85 -6.64 -0.26 -23.01
C ASP A 85 -8.16 -0.32 -23.24
N ALA A 86 -8.76 -1.52 -23.23
CA ALA A 86 -10.16 -1.72 -23.59
C ALA A 86 -11.14 -1.53 -22.41
N ILE A 87 -10.68 -1.74 -21.18
CA ILE A 87 -11.51 -1.69 -19.98
C ILE A 87 -10.87 -0.73 -18.99
N PRO A 88 -11.53 0.37 -18.64
CA PRO A 88 -11.06 1.27 -17.58
C PRO A 88 -10.70 0.51 -16.31
N TYR A 89 -9.49 0.75 -15.82
CA TYR A 89 -8.96 0.17 -14.59
C TYR A 89 -8.53 1.29 -13.65
N VAL A 90 -8.99 1.21 -12.42
CA VAL A 90 -8.59 2.13 -11.34
C VAL A 90 -8.10 1.32 -10.15
N LYS A 91 -6.90 1.58 -9.69
CA LYS A 91 -6.42 1.09 -8.41
C LYS A 91 -6.98 1.95 -7.29
N TYR A 92 -7.82 1.36 -6.45
CA TYR A 92 -8.29 2.00 -5.24
C TYR A 92 -7.30 1.75 -4.10
N MET A 93 -6.79 2.83 -3.57
CA MET A 93 -5.84 2.82 -2.46
C MET A 93 -6.49 3.55 -1.30
N GLU A 94 -7.16 2.78 -0.43
CA GLU A 94 -7.78 3.35 0.75
C GLU A 94 -6.71 3.97 1.66
N ILE A 95 -6.85 5.24 1.90
CA ILE A 95 -6.16 5.92 2.99
C ILE A 95 -7.20 5.96 4.11
N GLU A 96 -7.08 5.06 5.09
CA GLU A 96 -7.75 5.29 6.37
C GLU A 96 -7.38 6.68 6.83
N ASP A 97 -8.30 7.38 7.52
CA ASP A 97 -8.09 8.76 7.95
C ASP A 97 -6.64 8.92 8.44
N SER A 98 -5.82 9.47 7.57
CA SER A 98 -4.36 9.44 7.72
C SER A 98 -3.89 10.41 8.82
N GLY A 99 -4.84 11.02 9.54
CA GLY A 99 -4.53 11.93 10.65
C GLY A 99 -3.54 13.04 10.30
N GLY A 100 -3.43 13.39 9.00
CA GLY A 100 -2.49 14.38 8.49
C GLY A 100 -1.23 13.79 7.84
N ALA A 101 -1.09 12.46 7.74
CA ALA A 101 -0.04 11.86 6.94
C ALA A 101 -0.23 12.14 5.44
N LYS A 102 0.89 12.22 4.72
CA LYS A 102 0.89 12.46 3.28
C LYS A 102 0.92 11.12 2.54
N LEU A 103 0.07 10.96 1.54
CA LEU A 103 0.18 9.85 0.63
C LEU A 103 1.26 10.11 -0.42
N CYS A 104 2.07 9.10 -0.69
CA CYS A 104 3.05 9.11 -1.76
C CYS A 104 2.78 7.97 -2.74
N LEU A 105 2.78 8.26 -4.03
CA LEU A 105 2.36 7.35 -5.10
C LEU A 105 3.52 6.78 -5.92
N SER A 106 4.77 7.23 -5.68
CA SER A 106 5.95 6.68 -6.36
C SER A 106 7.22 6.87 -5.54
N TYR A 107 8.21 5.99 -5.74
CA TYR A 107 9.53 6.16 -5.11
C TYR A 107 10.23 7.45 -5.52
N LYS A 108 10.07 7.89 -6.76
CA LYS A 108 10.62 9.16 -7.25
C LYS A 108 10.07 10.34 -6.47
N GLN A 109 8.76 10.40 -6.27
CA GLN A 109 8.12 11.43 -5.44
C GLN A 109 8.61 11.36 -3.99
N LEU A 110 8.72 10.16 -3.44
CA LEU A 110 9.20 9.93 -2.07
C LEU A 110 10.65 10.37 -1.90
N ALA A 111 11.53 10.04 -2.85
CA ALA A 111 12.92 10.47 -2.85
C ALA A 111 13.04 12.01 -2.92
N GLU A 112 12.18 12.67 -3.68
CA GLU A 112 12.12 14.13 -3.71
C GLU A 112 11.66 14.73 -2.37
N MET A 113 10.64 14.12 -1.74
CA MET A 113 10.19 14.54 -0.40
C MET A 113 11.31 14.35 0.63
N LEU A 114 12.05 13.24 0.57
CA LEU A 114 13.16 12.96 1.47
C LEU A 114 14.31 13.96 1.28
N ARG A 115 14.66 14.29 0.03
CA ARG A 115 15.66 15.34 -0.26
C ARG A 115 15.25 16.70 0.28
N ARG A 116 13.99 17.09 0.14
CA ARG A 116 13.45 18.36 0.69
C ARG A 116 13.40 18.37 2.21
N CYS A 117 13.15 17.22 2.83
CA CYS A 117 13.17 17.09 4.28
C CYS A 117 14.55 17.38 4.89
N GLY A 118 15.62 17.08 4.16
CA GLY A 118 17.00 17.40 4.54
C GLY A 118 17.54 16.63 5.75
N GLY A 119 16.83 15.58 6.21
CA GLY A 119 17.19 14.80 7.38
C GLY A 119 17.03 13.30 7.17
N ASN A 120 17.19 12.54 8.26
CA ASN A 120 17.00 11.09 8.25
C ASN A 120 15.52 10.74 8.14
N ALA A 121 15.23 9.60 7.54
CA ALA A 121 13.91 8.98 7.53
C ALA A 121 13.94 7.64 8.26
N LEU A 122 12.89 7.37 9.04
CA LEU A 122 12.64 6.05 9.63
C LEU A 122 11.58 5.36 8.78
N MET A 123 11.94 4.24 8.16
CA MET A 123 11.08 3.55 7.19
C MET A 123 10.62 2.19 7.70
N PHE A 124 9.31 2.03 7.78
CA PHE A 124 8.62 0.79 8.13
C PHE A 124 8.04 0.17 6.85
N ALA A 125 8.84 -0.59 6.14
CA ALA A 125 8.44 -1.22 4.88
C ALA A 125 9.30 -2.46 4.58
N ALA A 126 8.88 -3.25 3.59
CA ALA A 126 9.65 -4.40 3.13
C ALA A 126 11.01 -4.00 2.55
N ALA A 127 12.01 -4.87 2.65
CA ALA A 127 13.38 -4.60 2.18
C ALA A 127 13.46 -4.21 0.70
N ALA A 128 12.62 -4.79 -0.15
CA ALA A 128 12.52 -4.42 -1.56
C ALA A 128 12.12 -2.96 -1.75
N ALA A 129 11.20 -2.45 -0.93
CA ALA A 129 10.76 -1.05 -0.95
C ALA A 129 11.88 -0.10 -0.51
N VAL A 130 12.63 -0.48 0.52
CA VAL A 130 13.81 0.29 0.99
C VAL A 130 14.87 0.37 -0.10
N SER A 131 15.19 -0.77 -0.73
CA SER A 131 16.16 -0.84 -1.83
C SER A 131 15.75 0.02 -3.03
N ALA A 132 14.46 -0.06 -3.42
CA ALA A 132 13.94 0.73 -4.53
C ALA A 132 14.00 2.25 -4.24
N LEU A 133 13.64 2.66 -3.01
CA LEU A 133 13.78 4.06 -2.61
C LEU A 133 15.25 4.50 -2.57
N SER A 134 16.15 3.65 -2.06
CA SER A 134 17.58 3.94 -2.01
C SER A 134 18.19 4.18 -3.40
N ALA A 135 17.72 3.44 -4.41
CA ALA A 135 18.12 3.66 -5.79
C ALA A 135 17.69 5.04 -6.33
N GLU A 136 16.51 5.52 -5.92
CA GLU A 136 15.97 6.82 -6.35
C GLU A 136 16.59 8.01 -5.61
N THR A 137 17.15 7.81 -4.41
CA THR A 137 17.76 8.92 -3.63
C THR A 137 19.08 9.38 -4.19
N GLY A 138 19.82 8.51 -4.90
CA GLY A 138 21.12 8.81 -5.48
C GLY A 138 22.28 8.80 -4.48
N ASP A 139 22.02 8.65 -3.18
CA ASP A 139 23.02 8.55 -2.11
C ASP A 139 23.13 7.13 -1.54
N GLY A 140 22.51 6.15 -2.22
CA GLY A 140 22.49 4.75 -1.75
C GLY A 140 21.66 4.53 -0.48
N GLY A 141 20.76 5.46 -0.17
CA GLY A 141 19.86 5.33 0.99
C GLY A 141 20.54 5.66 2.33
N GLU A 142 21.63 6.42 2.33
CA GLU A 142 22.39 6.75 3.57
C GLU A 142 21.54 7.34 4.69
N LYS A 143 20.44 8.01 4.32
CA LYS A 143 19.52 8.68 5.26
C LYS A 143 18.27 7.86 5.59
N ILE A 144 18.16 6.63 5.08
CA ILE A 144 16.99 5.77 5.29
C ILE A 144 17.35 4.72 6.34
N PHE A 145 16.72 4.83 7.51
CA PHE A 145 16.89 3.91 8.62
C PHE A 145 15.70 2.96 8.70
N VAL A 146 15.96 1.70 8.95
CA VAL A 146 14.94 0.65 9.04
C VAL A 146 15.03 -0.09 10.37
N PRO A 147 13.92 -0.31 11.06
CA PRO A 147 13.91 -1.09 12.28
C PRO A 147 14.05 -2.58 11.95
N GLN A 148 14.99 -3.24 12.62
CA GLN A 148 15.12 -4.69 12.64
C GLN A 148 14.38 -5.23 13.85
N LEU A 149 13.34 -6.02 13.62
CA LEU A 149 12.65 -6.73 14.68
C LEU A 149 13.39 -8.01 15.04
N ARG A 150 13.46 -8.34 16.32
CA ARG A 150 14.12 -9.52 16.88
C ARG A 150 13.63 -10.85 16.24
N PHE A 151 12.39 -10.86 15.74
CA PHE A 151 11.73 -11.98 15.05
C PHE A 151 11.13 -11.57 13.70
N GLY A 152 11.64 -10.48 13.12
CA GLY A 152 11.11 -9.90 11.89
C GLY A 152 11.80 -10.42 10.64
N THR A 153 11.22 -10.04 9.51
CA THR A 153 11.70 -10.39 8.16
C THR A 153 12.92 -9.57 7.70
N PHE A 154 13.40 -8.63 8.53
CA PHE A 154 14.50 -7.76 8.19
C PHE A 154 15.74 -8.13 9.02
N ASP A 155 16.54 -9.06 8.52
CA ASP A 155 17.79 -9.49 9.11
C ASP A 155 19.01 -8.95 8.33
N THR A 156 20.20 -9.23 8.83
CA THR A 156 21.47 -8.83 8.19
C THR A 156 21.59 -9.38 6.77
N ASP A 157 21.17 -10.61 6.53
CA ASP A 157 21.26 -11.25 5.22
C ASP A 157 20.30 -10.57 4.23
N THR A 158 19.13 -10.21 4.68
CA THR A 158 18.17 -9.40 3.91
C THR A 158 18.74 -8.03 3.59
N ALA A 159 19.34 -7.34 4.55
CA ALA A 159 19.97 -6.04 4.33
C ALA A 159 21.07 -6.13 3.26
N LEU A 160 21.96 -7.14 3.36
CA LEU A 160 23.01 -7.38 2.38
C LEU A 160 22.45 -7.69 0.98
N LYS A 161 21.45 -8.57 0.91
CA LYS A 161 20.77 -8.94 -0.35
C LYS A 161 20.20 -7.74 -1.09
N TYR A 162 19.66 -6.78 -0.35
CA TYR A 162 19.02 -5.59 -0.91
C TYR A 162 19.93 -4.35 -0.91
N SER A 163 21.25 -4.52 -0.63
CA SER A 163 22.25 -3.45 -0.60
C SER A 163 21.89 -2.30 0.35
N ILE A 164 21.26 -2.63 1.49
CA ILE A 164 20.91 -1.66 2.52
C ILE A 164 22.11 -1.53 3.46
N PRO A 165 22.62 -0.31 3.72
CA PRO A 165 23.74 -0.13 4.62
C PRO A 165 23.44 -0.68 6.01
N LEU A 166 24.29 -1.59 6.54
CA LEU A 166 24.07 -2.22 7.84
C LEU A 166 23.96 -1.21 8.99
N ARG A 167 24.66 -0.09 8.90
CA ARG A 167 24.56 1.01 9.88
C ARG A 167 23.17 1.65 9.96
N ASN A 168 22.35 1.44 8.92
CA ASN A 168 20.99 1.96 8.84
C ASN A 168 19.95 0.96 9.35
N VAL A 169 20.36 -0.26 9.66
CA VAL A 169 19.51 -1.28 10.27
C VAL A 169 19.58 -1.12 11.79
N ILE A 170 18.45 -0.84 12.43
CA ILE A 170 18.40 -0.50 13.84
C ILE A 170 17.68 -1.61 14.58
N GLU A 171 18.35 -2.22 15.55
CA GLU A 171 17.67 -3.17 16.44
C GLU A 171 16.53 -2.46 17.17
N ALA A 172 15.36 -3.09 17.17
CA ALA A 172 14.17 -2.62 17.85
C ALA A 172 13.52 -3.79 18.61
N ASP A 173 13.17 -3.57 19.85
CA ASP A 173 12.44 -4.55 20.66
C ASP A 173 10.96 -4.66 20.20
N GLY A 174 10.47 -3.65 19.50
CA GLY A 174 9.14 -3.58 18.90
C GLY A 174 8.98 -2.34 18.03
N VAL A 175 7.99 -2.37 17.16
CA VAL A 175 7.62 -1.25 16.27
C VAL A 175 6.15 -0.87 16.41
N ASP A 176 5.46 -1.50 17.34
CA ASP A 176 4.07 -1.23 17.66
C ASP A 176 3.97 -0.31 18.87
N GLY A 177 3.01 0.59 18.82
CA GLY A 177 2.79 1.61 19.83
C GLY A 177 3.58 2.91 19.62
N VAL A 178 2.94 4.01 19.98
CA VAL A 178 3.44 5.39 19.78
C VAL A 178 4.77 5.63 20.47
N ASP A 179 4.97 5.06 21.66
CA ASP A 179 6.19 5.26 22.45
C ASP A 179 7.40 4.58 21.82
N ALA A 180 7.23 3.33 21.33
CA ALA A 180 8.28 2.58 20.65
C ALA A 180 8.72 3.31 19.36
N VAL A 181 7.76 3.74 18.55
CA VAL A 181 8.04 4.51 17.31
C VAL A 181 8.72 5.85 17.64
N SER A 182 8.25 6.56 18.68
CA SER A 182 8.84 7.84 19.09
C SER A 182 10.28 7.69 19.56
N ALA A 183 10.61 6.60 20.28
CA ALA A 183 11.97 6.31 20.69
C ALA A 183 12.91 6.03 19.51
N LEU A 184 12.42 5.29 18.51
CA LEU A 184 13.19 5.03 17.29
C LEU A 184 13.42 6.33 16.48
N VAL A 185 12.41 7.17 16.34
CA VAL A 185 12.52 8.49 15.71
C VAL A 185 13.61 9.32 16.36
N GLU A 186 13.64 9.37 17.69
CA GLU A 186 14.64 10.12 18.44
C GLU A 186 16.04 9.52 18.28
N ARG A 187 16.17 8.20 18.37
CA ARG A 187 17.44 7.47 18.25
C ARG A 187 18.14 7.75 16.92
N VAL A 188 17.41 7.85 15.83
CA VAL A 188 17.99 8.12 14.49
C VAL A 188 17.94 9.58 14.09
N GLY A 189 17.35 10.44 14.88
CA GLY A 189 17.14 11.85 14.53
C GLY A 189 16.27 12.00 13.28
N ALA A 190 15.24 11.16 13.13
CA ALA A 190 14.40 11.18 11.95
C ALA A 190 13.62 12.49 11.85
N LYS A 191 13.51 13.01 10.64
CA LYS A 191 12.67 14.16 10.26
C LYS A 191 11.43 13.72 9.46
N MET A 192 11.37 12.44 9.11
CA MET A 192 10.28 11.84 8.37
C MET A 192 10.08 10.38 8.81
N ILE A 193 8.83 9.98 8.95
CA ILE A 193 8.44 8.57 9.05
C ILE A 193 7.87 8.16 7.71
N ILE A 194 8.31 7.02 7.19
CA ILE A 194 7.79 6.40 5.98
C ILE A 194 7.23 5.05 6.40
N CYS A 195 5.98 4.78 6.08
CA CYS A 195 5.38 3.47 6.34
C CYS A 195 4.56 3.01 5.13
N ASP A 196 4.56 1.72 4.88
CA ASP A 196 3.59 1.14 3.96
C ASP A 196 2.26 0.88 4.70
N ASN A 197 1.20 0.65 3.95
CA ASN A 197 -0.12 0.42 4.51
C ASN A 197 -0.33 -1.00 5.09
N THR A 198 0.73 -1.81 5.14
CA THR A 198 0.69 -3.18 5.71
C THR A 198 1.00 -3.20 7.21
N VAL A 199 1.53 -2.10 7.75
CA VAL A 199 1.85 -1.94 9.18
C VAL A 199 0.81 -1.05 9.87
N SER A 200 0.77 -1.09 11.21
CA SER A 200 -0.07 -0.18 12.00
C SER A 200 0.27 1.29 11.70
N VAL A 201 -0.51 1.93 10.83
CA VAL A 201 -0.28 3.30 10.39
C VAL A 201 -0.58 4.30 11.51
N SER A 202 -1.61 4.04 12.32
CA SER A 202 -2.05 4.93 13.39
C SER A 202 -0.92 5.29 14.37
N ASP A 203 -0.17 4.28 14.84
CA ASP A 203 0.94 4.50 15.77
C ASP A 203 2.05 5.39 15.19
N LYS A 204 2.31 5.24 13.88
CA LYS A 204 3.32 6.01 13.14
C LYS A 204 2.87 7.47 12.96
N VAL A 205 1.58 7.66 12.67
CA VAL A 205 0.96 8.99 12.55
C VAL A 205 0.96 9.70 13.92
N ASP A 206 0.57 9.02 14.99
CA ASP A 206 0.54 9.62 16.32
C ASP A 206 1.96 9.92 16.85
N ALA A 207 2.94 9.07 16.55
CA ALA A 207 4.34 9.34 16.86
C ALA A 207 4.86 10.54 16.06
N GLY A 208 4.52 10.64 14.78
CA GLY A 208 4.86 11.77 13.94
C GLY A 208 4.27 13.08 14.45
N ARG A 209 2.99 13.06 14.83
CA ARG A 209 2.31 14.23 15.43
C ARG A 209 2.96 14.64 16.75
N ARG A 210 3.29 13.68 17.64
CA ARG A 210 3.96 13.95 18.93
C ARG A 210 5.32 14.59 18.74
N ARG A 211 6.04 14.27 17.68
CA ARG A 211 7.41 14.73 17.39
C ARG A 211 7.47 15.89 16.38
N ASP A 212 6.33 16.35 15.89
CA ASP A 212 6.22 17.39 14.85
C ASP A 212 7.03 17.04 13.60
N ILE A 213 6.93 15.80 13.13
CA ILE A 213 7.60 15.33 11.93
C ILE A 213 6.60 14.78 10.92
N SER A 214 6.95 14.90 9.64
CA SER A 214 6.11 14.43 8.55
C SER A 214 6.00 12.89 8.55
N VAL A 215 4.78 12.40 8.40
CA VAL A 215 4.52 10.98 8.12
C VAL A 215 4.09 10.83 6.68
N VAL A 216 4.69 9.88 5.98
CA VAL A 216 4.38 9.56 4.58
C VAL A 216 3.96 8.11 4.51
N ILE A 217 2.78 7.89 3.98
CA ILE A 217 2.27 6.56 3.71
C ILE A 217 2.58 6.22 2.27
N THR A 218 3.27 5.10 2.08
CA THR A 218 3.54 4.56 0.76
C THR A 218 2.59 3.41 0.48
N HIS A 219 2.11 3.34 -0.72
CA HIS A 219 1.49 2.12 -1.23
C HIS A 219 2.58 1.24 -1.86
N SER A 220 2.36 -0.09 -1.91
CA SER A 220 3.30 -1.02 -2.54
C SER A 220 3.62 -0.57 -3.98
N PHE A 221 4.73 0.12 -4.17
CA PHE A 221 5.15 0.68 -5.46
C PHE A 221 5.75 -0.36 -6.42
N GLY A 222 5.47 -1.65 -6.19
CA GLY A 222 6.01 -2.70 -7.04
C GLY A 222 5.49 -2.67 -8.48
N MET A 223 4.57 -1.76 -8.81
CA MET A 223 3.93 -1.70 -10.10
C MET A 223 3.41 -0.29 -10.40
N GLU A 224 3.54 0.14 -11.66
CA GLU A 224 2.85 1.34 -12.16
C GLU A 224 1.38 1.01 -12.42
N TYR A 225 0.48 1.80 -11.85
CA TYR A 225 -0.95 1.68 -12.08
C TYR A 225 -1.41 2.72 -13.10
N PRO A 226 -2.22 2.34 -14.11
CA PRO A 226 -2.72 3.28 -15.12
C PRO A 226 -3.47 4.46 -14.50
N HIS A 227 -4.32 4.17 -13.51
CA HIS A 227 -5.05 5.17 -12.75
C HIS A 227 -5.12 4.76 -11.28
N THR A 228 -5.10 5.74 -10.38
CA THR A 228 -5.22 5.54 -8.94
C THR A 228 -6.27 6.46 -8.36
N ALA A 229 -6.99 5.99 -7.35
CA ALA A 229 -7.94 6.77 -6.58
C ALA A 229 -7.72 6.57 -5.09
N ALA A 230 -7.70 7.65 -4.34
CA ALA A 230 -7.49 7.67 -2.89
C ALA A 230 -8.81 7.66 -2.10
N THR A 231 -9.91 8.07 -2.74
CA THR A 231 -11.24 8.03 -2.14
C THR A 231 -12.18 7.14 -2.95
N ALA A 232 -13.18 6.58 -2.29
CA ALA A 232 -14.20 5.78 -2.97
C ALA A 232 -15.01 6.61 -3.98
N ALA A 233 -15.14 7.92 -3.75
CA ALA A 233 -15.81 8.83 -4.65
C ALA A 233 -15.02 9.05 -5.95
N ASP A 234 -13.70 9.10 -5.89
CA ASP A 234 -12.83 9.27 -7.06
C ASP A 234 -12.68 7.96 -7.87
N ALA A 235 -12.88 6.81 -7.21
CA ALA A 235 -12.78 5.49 -7.84
C ALA A 235 -14.02 5.11 -8.65
N VAL A 236 -15.14 5.78 -8.44
CA VAL A 236 -16.44 5.52 -9.06
C VAL A 236 -16.82 6.64 -10.03
#